data_5a3c7f5c621562a55a51b4532cf1474b
#
_entry.id   5a3c7f5c621562a55a51b4532cf1474b
#
_cell.length_a   1.000
_cell.length_b   1.000
_cell.length_c   1.000
_cell.angle_alpha   90.00
_cell.angle_beta   90.00
_cell.angle_gamma   90.00
#
_symmetry.space_group_name_H-M   'P 1'
#
loop_
_entity.id
_entity.type
_entity.pdbx_description
1 polymer ?
#
loop_
_entity_poly.entity_id
_entity_poly.type
_entity_poly.pdbx_seq_one_letter_code
_entity_poly.pdbx_strand_id
1 'polypeptide(L)'
;MGGLRFGVRGRRGVSYILSVVIMALVITSLAGAVMYWGLGMIASSQGEYQAAISADLDRVRERFVVEHVVFKPSLSKVTVYVRNVGMVPVTIDALYFNGTRISVDPPLRLGLGVSGSVTVSTPPYSSGSVVTVFVSSQRGNVVGGYWRVK
;
A
#
# COMPACT_ATOMS: atom_id res chain seq x y z
N MET A 1 -29.48 -89.91 -4.75
CA MET A 1 -29.20 -88.95 -3.75
C MET A 1 -28.38 -87.80 -4.40
N GLY A 2 -29.05 -86.77 -4.86
CA GLY A 2 -28.41 -85.61 -5.53
C GLY A 2 -28.25 -84.44 -4.54
N GLY A 3 -27.05 -84.16 -4.19
CA GLY A 3 -26.72 -82.96 -3.31
C GLY A 3 -26.74 -81.68 -4.10
N LEU A 4 -27.68 -80.79 -3.82
CA LEU A 4 -27.74 -79.43 -4.34
C LEU A 4 -26.59 -78.59 -3.69
N ARG A 5 -25.55 -78.27 -4.47
CA ARG A 5 -24.55 -77.28 -4.10
C ARG A 5 -25.10 -75.87 -4.35
N PHE A 6 -25.55 -75.23 -3.32
CA PHE A 6 -25.82 -73.82 -3.36
C PHE A 6 -24.47 -73.01 -3.46
N GLY A 7 -24.21 -72.56 -4.67
CA GLY A 7 -23.01 -71.72 -4.91
C GLY A 7 -23.17 -70.37 -4.30
N VAL A 8 -22.32 -70.00 -3.32
CA VAL A 8 -22.19 -68.69 -2.74
C VAL A 8 -21.55 -67.74 -3.76
N ARG A 9 -22.37 -67.27 -4.73
CA ARG A 9 -21.91 -66.32 -5.77
C ARG A 9 -22.16 -64.81 -5.46
N GLY A 10 -22.82 -64.49 -4.32
CA GLY A 10 -23.29 -63.17 -4.02
C GLY A 10 -22.28 -62.21 -3.33
N ARG A 11 -21.22 -62.68 -2.69
CA ARG A 11 -20.36 -61.85 -1.84
C ARG A 11 -19.30 -61.05 -2.60
N ARG A 12 -18.87 -61.47 -3.78
CA ARG A 12 -17.85 -60.80 -4.57
C ARG A 12 -18.35 -59.54 -5.29
N GLY A 13 -19.61 -59.51 -5.71
CA GLY A 13 -20.21 -58.34 -6.38
C GLY A 13 -20.47 -57.15 -5.44
N VAL A 14 -20.94 -57.47 -4.21
CA VAL A 14 -21.20 -56.42 -3.20
C VAL A 14 -19.92 -55.74 -2.76
N SER A 15 -18.82 -56.50 -2.58
CA SER A 15 -17.51 -55.95 -2.22
C SER A 15 -16.94 -55.01 -3.28
N TYR A 16 -17.13 -55.34 -4.57
CA TYR A 16 -16.69 -54.48 -5.68
C TYR A 16 -17.45 -53.16 -5.72
N ILE A 17 -18.78 -53.19 -5.61
CA ILE A 17 -19.62 -51.99 -5.59
C ILE A 17 -19.26 -51.10 -4.40
N LEU A 18 -19.08 -51.69 -3.22
CA LEU A 18 -18.67 -50.95 -2.02
C LEU A 18 -17.31 -50.27 -2.20
N SER A 19 -16.34 -50.94 -2.79
CA SER A 19 -15.01 -50.39 -3.05
C SER A 19 -15.07 -49.20 -4.03
N VAL A 20 -15.89 -49.28 -5.07
CA VAL A 20 -16.07 -48.18 -6.03
C VAL A 20 -16.72 -46.97 -5.37
N VAL A 21 -17.73 -47.18 -4.52
CA VAL A 21 -18.40 -46.09 -3.79
C VAL A 21 -17.44 -45.42 -2.82
N ILE A 22 -16.66 -46.17 -2.06
CA ILE A 22 -15.68 -45.63 -1.14
C ILE A 22 -14.61 -44.84 -1.90
N MET A 23 -14.10 -45.37 -3.01
CA MET A 23 -13.12 -44.69 -3.83
C MET A 23 -13.67 -43.38 -4.42
N ALA A 24 -14.92 -43.39 -4.90
CA ALA A 24 -15.58 -42.18 -5.37
C ALA A 24 -15.72 -41.10 -4.25
N LEU A 25 -16.09 -41.51 -3.03
CA LEU A 25 -16.17 -40.60 -1.88
C LEU A 25 -14.82 -40.01 -1.51
N VAL A 26 -13.75 -40.80 -1.52
CA VAL A 26 -12.40 -40.32 -1.25
C VAL A 26 -11.95 -39.30 -2.29
N ILE A 27 -12.15 -39.59 -3.57
CA ILE A 27 -11.76 -38.69 -4.68
C ILE A 27 -12.54 -37.38 -4.61
N THR A 28 -13.85 -37.41 -4.38
CA THR A 28 -14.67 -36.21 -4.29
C THR A 28 -14.32 -35.36 -3.07
N SER A 29 -14.01 -36.00 -1.93
CA SER A 29 -13.57 -35.31 -0.73
C SER A 29 -12.21 -34.60 -0.91
N LEU A 30 -11.25 -35.28 -1.53
CA LEU A 30 -9.95 -34.71 -1.83
C LEU A 30 -10.06 -33.56 -2.84
N ALA A 31 -10.86 -33.74 -3.91
CA ALA A 31 -11.10 -32.68 -4.90
C ALA A 31 -11.74 -31.43 -4.26
N GLY A 32 -12.73 -31.65 -3.38
CA GLY A 32 -13.36 -30.56 -2.62
C GLY A 32 -12.40 -29.84 -1.71
N ALA A 33 -11.53 -30.53 -1.00
CA ALA A 33 -10.52 -29.95 -0.14
C ALA A 33 -9.50 -29.10 -0.91
N VAL A 34 -9.01 -29.63 -2.05
CA VAL A 34 -8.06 -28.90 -2.92
C VAL A 34 -8.72 -27.65 -3.52
N MET A 35 -9.97 -27.77 -3.95
CA MET A 35 -10.72 -26.64 -4.49
C MET A 35 -10.94 -25.54 -3.44
N TYR A 36 -11.35 -25.93 -2.23
CA TYR A 36 -11.53 -24.98 -1.13
C TYR A 36 -10.24 -24.25 -0.77
N TRP A 37 -9.14 -25.00 -0.65
CA TRP A 37 -7.83 -24.43 -0.39
C TRP A 37 -7.36 -23.50 -1.52
N GLY A 38 -7.51 -23.90 -2.77
CA GLY A 38 -7.15 -23.12 -3.95
C GLY A 38 -7.93 -21.81 -4.05
N LEU A 39 -9.25 -21.85 -3.81
CA LEU A 39 -10.08 -20.63 -3.81
C LEU A 39 -9.68 -19.66 -2.68
N GLY A 40 -9.34 -20.18 -1.51
CA GLY A 40 -8.83 -19.36 -0.40
C GLY A 40 -7.52 -18.65 -0.74
N MET A 41 -6.61 -19.35 -1.41
CA MET A 41 -5.32 -18.79 -1.84
C MET A 41 -5.50 -17.70 -2.90
N ILE A 42 -6.41 -17.89 -3.86
CA ILE A 42 -6.73 -16.90 -4.89
C ILE A 42 -7.35 -15.66 -4.25
N ALA A 43 -8.29 -15.82 -3.32
CA ALA A 43 -8.96 -14.70 -2.66
C ALA A 43 -7.98 -13.83 -1.84
N SER A 44 -7.04 -14.43 -1.12
CA SER A 44 -6.02 -13.71 -0.37
C SER A 44 -5.06 -12.94 -1.28
N SER A 45 -4.61 -13.56 -2.37
CA SER A 45 -3.74 -12.91 -3.35
C SER A 45 -4.40 -11.70 -4.02
N GLN A 46 -5.69 -11.80 -4.35
CA GLN A 46 -6.42 -10.68 -4.95
C GLN A 46 -6.54 -9.49 -4.01
N GLY A 47 -6.71 -9.72 -2.70
CA GLY A 47 -6.76 -8.66 -1.70
C GLY A 47 -5.44 -7.87 -1.61
N GLU A 48 -4.31 -8.55 -1.62
CA GLU A 48 -2.98 -7.92 -1.58
C GLU A 48 -2.69 -7.11 -2.85
N TYR A 49 -3.02 -7.63 -4.03
CA TYR A 49 -2.87 -6.91 -5.29
C TYR A 49 -3.75 -5.66 -5.36
N GLN A 50 -5.00 -5.72 -4.89
CA GLN A 50 -5.88 -4.55 -4.85
C GLN A 50 -5.36 -3.48 -3.89
N ALA A 51 -4.85 -3.86 -2.73
CA ALA A 51 -4.25 -2.93 -1.78
C ALA A 51 -3.01 -2.22 -2.37
N ALA A 52 -2.13 -2.97 -3.04
CA ALA A 52 -0.95 -2.41 -3.70
C ALA A 52 -1.33 -1.43 -4.83
N ILE A 53 -2.28 -1.82 -5.69
CA ILE A 53 -2.76 -0.96 -6.79
C ILE A 53 -3.42 0.30 -6.25
N SER A 54 -4.23 0.22 -5.19
CA SER A 54 -4.87 1.40 -4.61
C SER A 54 -3.85 2.36 -3.98
N ALA A 55 -2.80 1.86 -3.34
CA ALA A 55 -1.72 2.67 -2.80
C ALA A 55 -0.94 3.41 -3.90
N ASP A 56 -0.64 2.73 -5.01
CA ASP A 56 0.01 3.33 -6.17
C ASP A 56 -0.87 4.38 -6.85
N LEU A 57 -2.17 4.12 -6.99
CA LEU A 57 -3.12 5.09 -7.53
C LEU A 57 -3.22 6.34 -6.64
N ASP A 58 -3.25 6.17 -5.32
CA ASP A 58 -3.24 7.29 -4.39
C ASP A 58 -1.97 8.12 -4.50
N ARG A 59 -0.82 7.48 -4.70
CA ARG A 59 0.45 8.17 -4.93
C ARG A 59 0.40 9.02 -6.21
N VAL A 60 -0.17 8.51 -7.31
CA VAL A 60 -0.31 9.26 -8.57
C VAL A 60 -1.33 10.40 -8.45
N ARG A 61 -2.39 10.21 -7.67
CA ARG A 61 -3.43 11.22 -7.42
C ARG A 61 -2.99 12.30 -6.43
N GLU A 62 -1.95 12.03 -5.66
CA GLU A 62 -1.37 13.00 -4.74
C GLU A 62 -0.61 14.06 -5.53
N ARG A 63 -1.05 15.31 -5.42
CA ARG A 63 -0.40 16.46 -6.03
C ARG A 63 -0.40 17.61 -5.04
N PHE A 64 0.73 18.19 -4.81
CA PHE A 64 0.87 19.38 -3.99
C PHE A 64 1.89 20.33 -4.62
N VAL A 65 1.82 21.58 -4.24
CA VAL A 65 2.71 22.63 -4.74
C VAL A 65 3.27 23.43 -3.58
N VAL A 66 4.50 23.88 -3.70
CA VAL A 66 5.10 24.84 -2.80
C VAL A 66 4.73 26.22 -3.30
N GLU A 67 3.86 26.92 -2.57
CA GLU A 67 3.37 28.24 -2.96
C GLU A 67 4.40 29.33 -2.64
N HIS A 68 4.98 29.25 -1.45
CA HIS A 68 5.90 30.28 -0.99
C HIS A 68 6.87 29.74 0.07
N VAL A 69 8.08 30.33 0.13
CA VAL A 69 9.07 30.02 1.15
C VAL A 69 9.54 31.33 1.76
N VAL A 70 9.41 31.46 3.08
CA VAL A 70 9.83 32.64 3.84
C VAL A 70 11.05 32.30 4.67
N PHE A 71 12.15 32.91 4.37
CA PHE A 71 13.39 32.82 5.14
C PHE A 71 13.40 33.91 6.23
N LYS A 72 13.68 33.51 7.46
CA LYS A 72 13.89 34.42 8.61
C LYS A 72 15.32 34.21 9.14
N PRO A 73 16.34 34.79 8.51
CA PRO A 73 17.74 34.55 8.86
C PRO A 73 18.06 34.88 10.32
N SER A 74 17.48 35.96 10.83
CA SER A 74 17.66 36.41 12.23
C SER A 74 17.17 35.41 13.27
N LEU A 75 16.22 34.52 12.90
CA LEU A 75 15.65 33.50 13.78
C LEU A 75 16.13 32.09 13.43
N SER A 76 16.99 31.94 12.41
CA SER A 76 17.40 30.63 11.86
C SER A 76 16.21 29.74 11.58
N LYS A 77 15.14 30.31 11.00
CA LYS A 77 13.89 29.58 10.67
C LYS A 77 13.49 29.83 9.23
N VAL A 78 12.90 28.77 8.65
CA VAL A 78 12.29 28.83 7.32
C VAL A 78 10.85 28.32 7.43
N THR A 79 9.91 29.09 6.86
CA THR A 79 8.51 28.71 6.77
C THR A 79 8.19 28.38 5.32
N VAL A 80 7.71 27.18 5.06
CA VAL A 80 7.32 26.69 3.75
C VAL A 80 5.80 26.58 3.70
N TYR A 81 5.18 27.23 2.71
CA TYR A 81 3.74 27.16 2.46
C TYR A 81 3.47 26.16 1.36
N VAL A 82 2.62 25.18 1.65
CA VAL A 82 2.28 24.08 0.75
C VAL A 82 0.77 24.02 0.58
N ARG A 83 0.32 23.84 -0.67
CA ARG A 83 -1.10 23.61 -1.00
C ARG A 83 -1.28 22.25 -1.62
N ASN A 84 -2.30 21.53 -1.17
CA ASN A 84 -2.75 20.32 -1.82
C ASN A 84 -3.63 20.68 -3.05
N VAL A 85 -3.17 20.35 -4.23
CA VAL A 85 -3.88 20.53 -5.51
C VAL A 85 -4.30 19.20 -6.13
N GLY A 86 -4.12 18.10 -5.40
CA GLY A 86 -4.46 16.75 -5.81
C GLY A 86 -5.88 16.34 -5.43
N MET A 87 -6.17 15.06 -5.67
CA MET A 87 -7.47 14.45 -5.40
C MET A 87 -7.50 13.60 -4.13
N VAL A 88 -6.38 13.51 -3.42
CA VAL A 88 -6.25 12.75 -2.16
C VAL A 88 -5.58 13.63 -1.10
N PRO A 89 -5.83 13.39 0.20
CA PRO A 89 -5.14 14.10 1.27
C PRO A 89 -3.63 13.85 1.22
N VAL A 90 -2.84 14.88 1.50
CA VAL A 90 -1.37 14.86 1.52
C VAL A 90 -0.89 14.96 2.96
N THR A 91 0.10 14.16 3.32
CA THR A 91 0.80 14.27 4.60
C THR A 91 2.28 14.57 4.33
N ILE A 92 2.73 15.75 4.72
CA ILE A 92 4.13 16.19 4.58
C ILE A 92 4.90 15.70 5.80
N ASP A 93 5.96 14.94 5.58
CA ASP A 93 6.79 14.33 6.62
C ASP A 93 8.21 14.90 6.68
N ALA A 94 8.71 15.45 5.57
CA ALA A 94 10.06 15.99 5.54
C ALA A 94 10.20 17.17 4.57
N LEU A 95 11.17 18.03 4.90
CA LEU A 95 11.65 19.11 4.06
C LEU A 95 13.14 18.88 3.77
N TYR A 96 13.58 19.25 2.59
CA TYR A 96 14.98 19.18 2.20
C TYR A 96 15.48 20.60 1.85
N PHE A 97 16.55 21.00 2.47
CA PHE A 97 17.25 22.27 2.20
C PHE A 97 18.67 21.97 1.75
N ASN A 98 19.02 22.33 0.52
CA ASN A 98 20.32 22.02 -0.07
C ASN A 98 20.73 20.54 0.10
N GLY A 99 19.75 19.61 -0.02
CA GLY A 99 19.96 18.18 0.16
C GLY A 99 19.91 17.68 1.60
N THR A 100 19.89 18.56 2.60
CA THR A 100 19.78 18.18 4.01
C THR A 100 18.31 17.94 4.38
N ARG A 101 17.98 16.74 4.87
CA ARG A 101 16.63 16.38 5.32
C ARG A 101 16.35 16.92 6.71
N ILE A 102 15.20 17.56 6.87
CA ILE A 102 14.64 17.98 8.14
C ILE A 102 13.25 17.34 8.28
N SER A 103 13.06 16.52 9.30
CA SER A 103 11.76 15.90 9.58
C SER A 103 10.77 16.94 10.10
N VAL A 104 9.52 16.79 9.69
CA VAL A 104 8.39 17.60 10.15
C VAL A 104 7.68 16.83 11.27
N ASP A 105 7.77 17.36 12.49
CA ASP A 105 7.12 16.73 13.65
C ASP A 105 6.30 17.78 14.42
N PRO A 106 4.96 17.62 14.54
CA PRO A 106 4.15 16.59 13.91
C PRO A 106 4.03 16.77 12.38
N PRO A 107 3.78 15.67 11.61
CA PRO A 107 3.60 15.75 10.16
C PRO A 107 2.42 16.65 9.80
N LEU A 108 2.58 17.50 8.78
CA LEU A 108 1.51 18.38 8.30
C LEU A 108 0.56 17.61 7.39
N ARG A 109 -0.70 17.48 7.80
CA ARG A 109 -1.75 16.87 7.00
C ARG A 109 -2.60 17.93 6.31
N LEU A 110 -2.71 17.83 4.98
CA LEU A 110 -3.46 18.75 4.12
C LEU A 110 -4.63 18.02 3.47
N GLY A 111 -5.86 18.49 3.72
CA GLY A 111 -7.04 18.07 2.97
C GLY A 111 -7.00 18.54 1.51
N LEU A 112 -8.01 18.17 0.73
CA LEU A 112 -8.14 18.58 -0.66
C LEU A 112 -8.31 20.10 -0.76
N GLY A 113 -7.51 20.75 -1.61
CA GLY A 113 -7.56 22.20 -1.84
C GLY A 113 -7.05 23.06 -0.68
N VAL A 114 -6.60 22.45 0.44
CA VAL A 114 -6.18 23.17 1.64
C VAL A 114 -4.71 23.54 1.53
N SER A 115 -4.40 24.78 1.95
CA SER A 115 -3.02 25.26 2.16
C SER A 115 -2.63 25.16 3.62
N GLY A 116 -1.38 24.86 3.88
CA GLY A 116 -0.78 24.84 5.22
C GLY A 116 0.64 25.32 5.19
N SER A 117 1.22 25.53 6.37
CA SER A 117 2.61 25.95 6.48
C SER A 117 3.37 25.11 7.49
N VAL A 118 4.64 24.87 7.18
CA VAL A 118 5.59 24.21 8.08
C VAL A 118 6.73 25.16 8.37
N THR A 119 7.04 25.36 9.64
CA THR A 119 8.19 26.16 10.07
C THR A 119 9.22 25.23 10.69
N VAL A 120 10.43 25.26 10.15
CA VAL A 120 11.55 24.45 10.63
C VAL A 120 12.75 25.33 10.96
N SER A 121 13.58 24.84 11.87
CA SER A 121 14.87 25.46 12.17
C SER A 121 15.90 25.00 11.14
N THR A 122 16.64 25.94 10.57
CA THR A 122 17.68 25.69 9.57
C THR A 122 18.93 26.48 9.93
N PRO A 123 20.11 26.11 9.40
CA PRO A 123 21.26 27.02 9.46
C PRO A 123 20.92 28.39 8.85
N PRO A 124 21.54 29.49 9.33
CA PRO A 124 21.30 30.79 8.76
C PRO A 124 21.79 30.86 7.31
N TYR A 125 20.94 31.35 6.44
CA TYR A 125 21.30 31.58 5.03
C TYR A 125 21.56 33.05 4.79
N SER A 126 22.61 33.36 4.01
CA SER A 126 22.94 34.73 3.64
C SER A 126 21.89 35.34 2.71
N SER A 127 21.53 36.61 2.91
CA SER A 127 20.65 37.32 1.99
C SER A 127 21.22 37.30 0.56
N GLY A 128 20.37 37.10 -0.43
CA GLY A 128 20.76 36.97 -1.83
C GLY A 128 21.17 35.58 -2.26
N SER A 129 21.45 34.64 -1.34
CA SER A 129 21.77 33.25 -1.69
C SER A 129 20.57 32.52 -2.28
N VAL A 130 20.86 31.50 -3.12
CA VAL A 130 19.85 30.60 -3.67
C VAL A 130 19.90 29.29 -2.90
N VAL A 131 18.76 28.86 -2.38
CA VAL A 131 18.60 27.64 -1.59
C VAL A 131 17.63 26.72 -2.32
N THR A 132 17.98 25.45 -2.46
CA THR A 132 17.06 24.43 -2.95
C THR A 132 16.14 24.00 -1.81
N VAL A 133 14.83 24.06 -2.06
CA VAL A 133 13.82 23.63 -1.09
C VAL A 133 12.94 22.59 -1.74
N PHE A 134 12.93 21.37 -1.19
CA PHE A 134 12.03 20.32 -1.58
C PHE A 134 11.19 19.87 -0.40
N VAL A 135 9.95 19.53 -0.68
CA VAL A 135 8.95 19.01 0.27
C VAL A 135 8.67 17.57 -0.08
N SER A 136 8.73 16.69 0.89
CA SER A 136 8.43 15.26 0.74
C SER A 136 7.13 14.92 1.42
N SER A 137 6.31 14.13 0.75
CA SER A 137 5.14 13.51 1.35
C SER A 137 5.47 12.11 1.87
N GLN A 138 4.67 11.63 2.82
CA GLN A 138 4.77 10.29 3.38
C GLN A 138 4.67 9.18 2.32
N ARG A 139 3.99 9.44 1.18
CA ARG A 139 3.91 8.51 0.05
C ARG A 139 5.13 8.57 -0.89
N GLY A 140 6.12 9.41 -0.57
CA GLY A 140 7.37 9.51 -1.31
C GLY A 140 7.32 10.45 -2.53
N ASN A 141 6.28 11.27 -2.68
CA ASN A 141 6.27 12.34 -3.67
C ASN A 141 7.11 13.51 -3.18
N VAL A 142 7.91 14.09 -4.07
CA VAL A 142 8.81 15.21 -3.76
C VAL A 142 8.55 16.35 -4.73
N VAL A 143 8.30 17.55 -4.19
CA VAL A 143 8.04 18.77 -4.97
C VAL A 143 8.84 19.92 -4.38
N GLY A 144 9.42 20.76 -5.23
CA GLY A 144 10.18 21.91 -4.77
C GLY A 144 10.89 22.63 -5.90
N GLY A 145 11.84 23.48 -5.54
CA GLY A 145 12.58 24.29 -6.51
C GLY A 145 13.65 25.13 -5.85
N TYR A 146 14.07 26.17 -6.55
CA TYR A 146 15.10 27.12 -6.13
C TYR A 146 14.47 28.40 -5.60
N TRP A 147 14.90 28.82 -4.43
CA TRP A 147 14.36 30.01 -3.76
C TRP A 147 15.48 30.96 -3.38
N ARG A 148 15.28 32.24 -3.63
CA ARG A 148 16.26 33.28 -3.22
C ARG A 148 15.92 33.78 -1.82
N VAL A 149 16.92 33.83 -0.96
CA VAL A 149 16.83 34.40 0.39
C VAL A 149 16.76 35.92 0.25
N LYS A 150 15.69 36.51 0.75
CA LYS A 150 15.51 37.98 0.77
C LYS A 150 16.13 38.60 2.02
#